data_b4ad345ac51719770da1bf6a937e3c1b
#
_entry.id   b4ad345ac51719770da1bf6a937e3c1b
#
_cell.length_a   1.000
_cell.length_b   1.000
_cell.length_c   1.000
_cell.angle_alpha   90.00
_cell.angle_beta   90.00
_cell.angle_gamma   90.00
#
_symmetry.space_group_name_H-M   'P 1'
#
loop_
_entity.id
_entity.type
_entity.pdbx_description
1 polymer ?
#
loop_
_entity_poly.entity_id
_entity_poly.type
_entity_poly.pdbx_seq_one_letter_code
_entity_poly.pdbx_strand_id
1 'polypeptide(L)' 'MYRVMIVDDEPLILAGIASLLDWKEYGCEIAGKAANGQQALKLMEEQKPDIVITDIKMPGMDGIGFMKAVKERGWD' A
#
# COMPACT_ATOMS: atom_id res chain seq x y z
N MET A 1 2.00 16.46 4.63
CA MET A 1 2.37 15.59 3.51
C MET A 1 1.58 14.30 3.61
N TYR A 2 0.92 13.87 2.54
CA TYR A 2 0.15 12.64 2.54
C TYR A 2 1.09 11.43 2.53
N ARG A 3 0.78 10.44 3.34
CA ARG A 3 1.57 9.23 3.45
C ARG A 3 0.96 8.14 2.58
N VAL A 4 1.75 7.59 1.67
CA VAL A 4 1.31 6.65 0.66
C VAL A 4 1.93 5.28 0.92
N MET A 5 1.11 4.24 0.88
CA MET A 5 1.56 2.85 0.92
C MET A 5 1.32 2.21 -0.44
N ILE A 6 2.31 1.46 -0.93
CA ILE A 6 2.22 0.74 -2.19
C ILE A 6 2.23 -0.76 -1.89
N VAL A 7 1.31 -1.48 -2.51
CA VAL A 7 1.17 -2.93 -2.33
C VAL A 7 1.20 -3.62 -3.68
N ASP A 8 2.19 -4.48 -3.90
CA ASP A 8 2.32 -5.29 -5.10
C ASP A 8 3.23 -6.48 -4.80
N ASP A 9 2.91 -7.65 -5.35
CA ASP A 9 3.71 -8.86 -5.13
C ASP A 9 4.97 -8.92 -5.98
N GLU A 10 5.15 -8.00 -6.92
CA GLU A 10 6.35 -7.93 -7.75
C GLU A 10 7.31 -6.85 -7.27
N PRO A 11 8.49 -7.22 -6.74
CA PRO A 11 9.44 -6.23 -6.19
C PRO A 11 9.87 -5.17 -7.19
N LEU A 12 10.01 -5.53 -8.47
CA LEU A 12 10.40 -4.56 -9.50
C LEU A 12 9.33 -3.51 -9.73
N ILE A 13 8.05 -3.91 -9.64
CA ILE A 13 6.95 -2.96 -9.79
C ILE A 13 6.88 -2.04 -8.58
N LEU A 14 7.06 -2.57 -7.36
CA LEU A 14 7.13 -1.75 -6.16
C LEU A 14 8.22 -0.68 -6.27
N ALA A 15 9.41 -1.09 -6.66
CA ALA A 15 10.53 -0.17 -6.84
C ALA A 15 10.24 0.85 -7.94
N GLY A 16 9.65 0.39 -9.05
CA GLY A 16 9.29 1.25 -10.17
C GLY A 16 8.30 2.34 -9.80
N ILE A 17 7.21 1.97 -9.10
CA ILE A 17 6.21 2.93 -8.68
C ILE A 17 6.81 3.92 -7.69
N ALA A 18 7.59 3.44 -6.73
CA ALA A 18 8.22 4.29 -5.73
C ALA A 18 9.16 5.33 -6.34
N SER A 19 9.84 4.99 -7.45
CA SER A 19 10.78 5.88 -8.11
C SER A 19 10.22 6.62 -9.32
N LEU A 20 9.00 6.29 -9.77
CA LEU A 20 8.41 6.85 -10.98
C LEU A 20 8.11 8.34 -10.85
N LEU A 21 7.71 8.78 -9.67
CA LEU A 21 7.32 10.15 -9.40
C LEU A 21 8.18 10.73 -8.29
N ASP A 22 8.38 12.04 -8.35
CA ASP A 22 8.86 12.76 -7.19
C ASP A 22 7.64 13.02 -6.29
N TRP A 23 7.37 12.07 -5.41
CA TRP A 23 6.20 12.10 -4.55
C TRP A 23 6.11 13.38 -3.71
N LYS A 24 7.26 13.92 -3.32
CA LYS A 24 7.32 15.15 -2.51
C LYS A 24 6.80 16.36 -3.26
N GLU A 25 6.99 16.43 -4.58
CA GLU A 25 6.44 17.50 -5.39
C GLU A 25 4.92 17.54 -5.35
N TYR A 26 4.29 16.38 -5.13
CA TYR A 26 2.83 16.26 -5.08
C TYR A 26 2.31 16.25 -3.65
N GLY A 27 3.13 16.63 -2.69
CA GLY A 27 2.72 16.65 -1.29
C GLY A 27 2.58 15.27 -0.66
N CYS A 28 3.30 14.27 -1.19
CA CYS A 28 3.21 12.89 -0.74
C CYS A 28 4.58 12.33 -0.35
N GLU A 29 4.56 11.29 0.48
CA GLU A 29 5.76 10.51 0.78
C GLU A 29 5.40 9.04 0.83
N ILE A 30 6.35 8.16 0.49
CA ILE A 30 6.14 6.72 0.57
C ILE A 30 6.34 6.29 2.02
N ALA A 31 5.26 5.89 2.67
CA ALA A 31 5.26 5.46 4.06
C ALA A 31 5.59 3.97 4.20
N GLY A 32 5.34 3.18 3.17
CA GLY A 32 5.65 1.76 3.21
C GLY A 32 5.40 1.07 1.89
N LYS A 33 6.01 -0.09 1.74
CA LYS A 33 5.85 -0.97 0.58
C LYS A 33 5.56 -2.38 1.09
N ALA A 34 4.51 -3.01 0.58
CA ALA A 34 4.12 -4.35 0.98
C ALA A 34 4.05 -5.27 -0.24
N ALA A 35 4.44 -6.52 -0.07
CA ALA A 35 4.44 -7.51 -1.15
C ALA A 35 3.18 -8.36 -1.18
N ASN A 36 2.32 -8.24 -0.19
CA ASN A 36 1.05 -8.97 -0.13
C ASN A 36 0.09 -8.26 0.84
N GLY A 37 -1.17 -8.73 0.84
CA GLY A 37 -2.19 -8.10 1.67
C GLY A 37 -1.95 -8.22 3.16
N GLN A 38 -1.33 -9.30 3.61
CA GLN A 38 -1.03 -9.50 5.03
C GLN A 38 0.01 -8.50 5.52
N GLN A 39 1.09 -8.30 4.74
CA GLN A 39 2.08 -7.27 5.03
C GLN A 39 1.45 -5.88 4.99
N ALA A 40 0.56 -5.66 4.04
CA ALA A 40 -0.14 -4.38 3.90
C ALA A 40 -0.98 -4.08 5.14
N LEU A 41 -1.70 -5.06 5.68
CA LEU A 41 -2.48 -4.87 6.90
C LEU A 41 -1.60 -4.51 8.09
N LYS A 42 -0.46 -5.15 8.21
CA LYS A 42 0.50 -4.85 9.26
C LYS A 42 1.02 -3.43 9.14
N LEU A 43 1.36 -3.00 7.93
CA LEU A 43 1.83 -1.64 7.69
C LEU A 43 0.73 -0.61 7.90
N MET A 44 -0.52 -0.93 7.57
CA MET A 44 -1.66 -0.05 7.88
C MET A 44 -1.72 0.24 9.37
N GLU A 45 -1.55 -0.78 10.18
CA GLU A 45 -1.58 -0.66 11.62
C GLU A 45 -0.40 0.15 12.16
N GLU A 46 0.80 -0.09 11.64
CA GLU A 46 2.03 0.55 12.11
C GLU A 46 2.22 1.96 11.57
N GLN A 47 1.95 2.17 10.28
CA GLN A 47 2.28 3.41 9.58
C GLN A 47 1.09 4.34 9.36
N LYS A 48 -0.12 3.81 9.42
CA LYS A 48 -1.36 4.57 9.24
C LYS A 48 -1.32 5.48 8.00
N PRO A 49 -1.14 4.92 6.79
CA PRO A 49 -1.06 5.73 5.58
C PRO A 49 -2.39 6.40 5.26
N ASP A 50 -2.31 7.51 4.53
CA ASP A 50 -3.49 8.23 4.05
C ASP A 50 -4.03 7.65 2.74
N ILE A 51 -3.12 7.12 1.91
CA ILE A 51 -3.43 6.62 0.58
C ILE A 51 -2.78 5.25 0.41
N VAL A 52 -3.53 4.31 -0.18
CA VAL A 52 -3.01 2.97 -0.49
C VAL A 52 -3.19 2.72 -1.98
N ILE A 53 -2.09 2.37 -2.65
CA ILE A 53 -2.10 1.93 -4.05
C ILE A 53 -1.81 0.44 -4.03
N THR A 54 -2.76 -0.37 -4.49
CA THR A 54 -2.63 -1.83 -4.42
C THR A 54 -2.98 -2.51 -5.73
N ASP A 55 -2.26 -3.59 -6.05
CA ASP A 55 -2.65 -4.52 -7.10
C ASP A 55 -3.85 -5.33 -6.60
N ILE A 56 -4.75 -5.69 -7.50
CA ILE A 56 -5.94 -6.48 -7.16
C ILE A 56 -5.59 -7.96 -7.00
N LYS A 57 -4.73 -8.48 -7.87
CA LYS A 57 -4.37 -9.91 -7.87
C LYS A 57 -3.01 -10.13 -7.24
N MET A 58 -3.03 -10.72 -6.05
CA MET A 58 -1.81 -11.09 -5.32
C MET A 58 -2.00 -12.46 -4.68
N PRO A 59 -0.94 -13.26 -4.54
CA PRO A 59 -1.02 -14.53 -3.82
C PRO A 59 -1.44 -14.32 -2.36
N GLY A 60 -2.26 -15.24 -1.86
CA GLY A 60 -2.77 -15.13 -0.50
C GLY A 60 -3.93 -14.15 -0.41
N MET A 61 -3.72 -13.04 0.28
CA MET A 61 -4.74 -11.98 0.38
C MET A 61 -4.56 -10.99 -0.77
N ASP A 62 -5.48 -10.99 -1.72
CA ASP A 62 -5.45 -10.07 -2.87
C ASP A 62 -5.95 -8.66 -2.46
N GLY A 63 -5.94 -7.74 -3.43
CA GLY A 63 -6.35 -6.36 -3.18
C GLY A 63 -7.78 -6.23 -2.69
N ILE A 64 -8.70 -7.06 -3.17
CA ILE A 64 -10.09 -7.05 -2.72
C ILE A 64 -10.20 -7.56 -1.29
N GLY A 65 -9.51 -8.66 -0.97
CA GLY A 65 -9.45 -9.20 0.38
C GLY A 65 -8.83 -8.21 1.36
N PHE A 66 -7.78 -7.51 0.93
CA PHE A 66 -7.15 -6.46 1.72
C PHE A 66 -8.15 -5.32 2.01
N MET A 67 -8.88 -4.84 1.02
CA MET A 67 -9.87 -3.78 1.20
C MET A 67 -10.98 -4.19 2.16
N LYS A 68 -11.45 -5.42 2.07
CA LYS A 68 -12.46 -5.95 3.00
C LYS A 68 -11.93 -5.98 4.44
N ALA A 69 -10.70 -6.43 4.62
CA ALA A 69 -10.08 -6.48 5.95
C ALA A 69 -9.91 -5.09 6.54
N VAL A 70 -9.55 -4.10 5.72
CA VAL A 70 -9.43 -2.70 6.13
C VAL A 70 -10.77 -2.18 6.63
N LYS A 71 -11.86 -2.44 5.90
CA LYS A 71 -13.20 -2.02 6.29
C LYS A 71 -13.64 -2.68 7.59
N GLU A 72 -13.37 -3.98 7.75
CA GLU A 72 -13.73 -4.72 8.96
C GLU A 72 -13.04 -4.14 10.20
N ARG A 73 -11.86 -3.56 10.02
CA ARG A 73 -11.11 -2.92 11.10
C ARG A 73 -11.45 -1.45 11.30
N GLY A 74 -12.34 -0.90 10.46
CA GLY A 74 -12.74 0.49 10.55
C GLY A 74 -11.71 1.50 10.06
N TRP A 75 -10.82 1.08 9.20
CA TRP A 75 -9.75 1.95 8.66
C TRP A 75 -10.11 2.51 7.29
N ASP A 76 -11.18 3.14 7.15
CA ASP A 76 -11.60 3.72 5.85
C ASP A 76 -10.70 4.86 5.39
#